data_fa583760fc1d41eed0b4a6a5964b1b77
#
_entry.id   fa583760fc1d41eed0b4a6a5964b1b77
#
_cell.length_a   1.000
_cell.length_b   1.000
_cell.length_c   1.000
_cell.angle_alpha   90.00
_cell.angle_beta   90.00
_cell.angle_gamma   90.00
#
_symmetry.space_group_name_H-M   'P 1'
#
loop_
_entity.id
_entity.type
_entity.pdbx_description
1 polymer ?
#
loop_
_entity_poly.entity_id
_entity_poly.type
_entity_poly.pdbx_seq_one_letter_code
_entity_poly.pdbx_strand_id
1 'polypeptide(L)'
;NVKKDSVLSPENINPFYTPVAKEYVLDDFTRFPTLKETIVEIVKEMYFIQKDKNMYMYVRDMNIVTQSTEPPLIIIDGLFIQDQNELFDYKMENVYKISVIPGPYFLGPKNFNGLVSFTTKNQDYVTFQAGSYMVDTTVLKPNFHKEYYNPKYANAVDLKRIPDYRYQLLWNPELNLAET
;
A
#
# COMPACT_ATOMS: atom_id res chain seq x y z
N ASN A 1 34.20 4.14 3.25
CA ASN A 1 33.15 3.69 4.16
C ASN A 1 31.99 4.67 4.03
N VAL A 2 31.09 4.40 3.07
CA VAL A 2 29.81 5.10 2.97
C VAL A 2 28.96 4.54 4.11
N LYS A 3 28.66 5.37 5.13
CA LYS A 3 27.61 5.03 6.10
C LYS A 3 26.34 4.81 5.28
N LYS A 4 25.82 3.60 5.28
CA LYS A 4 24.44 3.36 4.87
C LYS A 4 23.58 4.13 5.87
N ASP A 5 22.96 5.21 5.40
CA ASP A 5 21.88 5.83 6.14
C ASP A 5 20.85 4.70 6.38
N SER A 6 20.67 4.39 7.65
CA SER A 6 19.59 3.52 8.04
C SER A 6 18.32 4.27 7.65
N VAL A 7 17.71 3.89 6.54
CA VAL A 7 16.32 4.23 6.28
C VAL A 7 15.59 3.68 7.50
N LEU A 8 15.13 4.58 8.37
CA LEU A 8 14.22 4.22 9.44
C LEU A 8 13.10 3.47 8.76
N SER A 9 13.05 2.16 8.98
CA SER A 9 11.90 1.36 8.57
C SER A 9 10.72 2.06 9.20
N PRO A 10 9.71 2.51 8.43
CA PRO A 10 8.57 3.18 9.00
C PRO A 10 7.92 2.20 9.96
N GLU A 11 8.22 2.36 11.25
CA GLU A 11 7.57 1.59 12.29
C GLU A 11 6.08 1.86 12.18
N ASN A 12 5.33 0.84 11.72
CA ASN A 12 3.86 0.79 11.79
C ASN A 12 3.11 2.04 11.32
N ILE A 13 3.48 2.60 10.18
CA ILE A 13 2.59 3.56 9.53
C ILE A 13 1.38 2.76 9.07
N ASN A 14 0.26 2.95 9.77
CA ASN A 14 -1.02 2.47 9.28
C ASN A 14 -1.25 3.08 7.89
N PRO A 15 -1.26 2.30 6.80
CA PRO A 15 -1.42 2.83 5.45
C PRO A 15 -2.82 3.42 5.22
N PHE A 16 -3.71 3.23 6.18
CA PHE A 16 -5.08 3.70 6.14
C PHE A 16 -5.21 4.95 7.01
N TYR A 17 -5.97 5.94 6.56
CA TYR A 17 -6.19 7.20 7.29
C TYR A 17 -7.02 7.03 8.57
N THR A 18 -7.61 5.86 8.77
CA THR A 18 -8.39 5.51 9.96
C THR A 18 -7.75 4.33 10.68
N PRO A 19 -7.91 4.23 12.01
CA PRO A 19 -7.45 3.06 12.74
C PRO A 19 -8.09 1.79 12.18
N VAL A 20 -7.28 0.75 12.02
CA VAL A 20 -7.80 -0.59 11.67
C VAL A 20 -8.62 -1.10 12.85
N ALA A 21 -9.90 -1.38 12.62
CA ALA A 21 -10.79 -1.80 13.68
C ALA A 21 -10.55 -3.25 14.10
N LYS A 22 -10.25 -4.13 13.13
CA LYS A 22 -9.98 -5.54 13.35
C LYS A 22 -8.90 -6.05 12.41
N GLU A 23 -7.98 -6.82 12.99
CA GLU A 23 -6.97 -7.56 12.24
C GLU A 23 -7.06 -9.05 12.58
N TYR A 24 -7.03 -9.87 11.56
CA TYR A 24 -7.05 -11.30 11.63
C TYR A 24 -5.79 -11.87 10.99
N VAL A 25 -4.85 -12.32 11.81
CA VAL A 25 -3.69 -13.08 11.35
C VAL A 25 -4.14 -14.52 11.20
N LEU A 26 -4.19 -15.02 9.95
CA LEU A 26 -4.81 -16.31 9.66
C LEU A 26 -4.04 -17.50 10.24
N ASP A 27 -2.78 -17.32 10.61
CA ASP A 27 -1.98 -18.35 11.27
C ASP A 27 -2.40 -18.60 12.74
N ASP A 28 -3.11 -17.62 13.34
CA ASP A 28 -3.65 -17.76 14.70
C ASP A 28 -4.94 -18.60 14.75
N PHE A 29 -5.48 -18.96 13.58
CA PHE A 29 -6.74 -19.69 13.44
C PHE A 29 -6.56 -20.99 12.65
N THR A 30 -7.55 -21.87 12.74
CA THR A 30 -7.63 -22.98 11.81
C THR A 30 -7.82 -22.44 10.40
N ARG A 31 -6.90 -22.78 9.49
CA ARG A 31 -6.95 -22.29 8.11
C ARG A 31 -8.02 -22.99 7.30
N PHE A 32 -8.82 -22.21 6.62
CA PHE A 32 -9.81 -22.68 5.67
C PHE A 32 -9.30 -22.50 4.24
N PRO A 33 -9.61 -23.42 3.32
CA PRO A 33 -9.13 -23.36 1.95
C PRO A 33 -9.74 -22.22 1.13
N THR A 34 -10.99 -21.84 1.44
CA THR A 34 -11.74 -20.86 0.67
C THR A 34 -11.96 -19.56 1.42
N LEU A 35 -12.06 -18.45 0.70
CA LEU A 35 -12.42 -17.14 1.27
C LEU A 35 -13.79 -17.19 1.95
N LYS A 36 -14.73 -17.90 1.35
CA LYS A 36 -16.09 -18.05 1.88
C LYS A 36 -16.10 -18.64 3.29
N GLU A 37 -15.41 -19.75 3.49
CA GLU A 37 -15.29 -20.40 4.80
C GLU A 37 -14.55 -19.51 5.79
N THR A 38 -13.46 -18.86 5.35
CA THR A 38 -12.69 -17.93 6.18
C THR A 38 -13.56 -16.77 6.69
N ILE A 39 -14.38 -16.18 5.81
CA ILE A 39 -15.29 -15.09 6.22
C ILE A 39 -16.33 -15.60 7.23
N VAL A 40 -16.95 -16.73 6.98
CA VAL A 40 -18.01 -17.25 7.85
C VAL A 40 -17.48 -17.63 9.24
N GLU A 41 -16.31 -18.25 9.30
CA GLU A 41 -15.80 -18.84 10.54
C GLU A 41 -14.90 -17.89 11.34
N ILE A 42 -14.17 -17.00 10.67
CA ILE A 42 -13.15 -16.18 11.33
C ILE A 42 -13.55 -14.70 11.35
N VAL A 43 -13.94 -14.13 10.20
CA VAL A 43 -14.06 -12.67 10.04
C VAL A 43 -15.51 -12.23 10.27
N LYS A 44 -15.87 -11.98 11.52
CA LYS A 44 -17.26 -11.71 11.94
C LYS A 44 -17.84 -10.40 11.37
N GLU A 45 -16.98 -9.42 11.06
CA GLU A 45 -17.37 -8.14 10.49
C GLU A 45 -17.66 -8.21 9.00
N MET A 46 -17.43 -9.34 8.37
CA MET A 46 -17.70 -9.52 6.95
C MET A 46 -18.85 -10.50 6.71
N TYR A 47 -19.51 -10.29 5.61
CA TYR A 47 -20.49 -11.25 5.07
C TYR A 47 -20.51 -11.15 3.55
N PHE A 48 -21.15 -12.10 2.90
CA PHE A 48 -21.30 -12.07 1.45
C PHE A 48 -22.76 -12.35 1.06
N ILE A 49 -23.14 -11.80 -0.08
CA ILE A 49 -24.42 -12.01 -0.71
C ILE A 49 -24.16 -12.52 -2.12
N GLN A 50 -24.83 -13.60 -2.47
CA GLN A 50 -24.84 -14.09 -3.84
C GLN A 50 -25.97 -13.42 -4.61
N LYS A 51 -25.63 -12.75 -5.72
CA LYS A 51 -26.60 -12.21 -6.67
C LYS A 51 -26.31 -12.82 -8.03
N ASP A 52 -27.26 -13.55 -8.55
CA ASP A 52 -27.09 -14.32 -9.78
C ASP A 52 -25.93 -15.31 -9.70
N LYS A 53 -24.90 -15.12 -10.52
CA LYS A 53 -23.67 -15.95 -10.52
C LYS A 53 -22.52 -15.32 -9.76
N ASN A 54 -22.68 -14.06 -9.32
CA ASN A 54 -21.59 -13.30 -8.71
C ASN A 54 -21.76 -13.26 -7.20
N MET A 55 -20.63 -13.27 -6.50
CA MET A 55 -20.56 -13.11 -5.07
C MET A 55 -20.03 -11.72 -4.72
N TYR A 56 -20.67 -11.09 -3.74
CA TYR A 56 -20.33 -9.75 -3.28
C TYR A 56 -20.05 -9.77 -1.79
N MET A 57 -18.90 -9.27 -1.40
CA MET A 57 -18.52 -9.07 0.00
C MET A 57 -19.03 -7.74 0.52
N TYR A 58 -19.42 -7.73 1.77
CA TYR A 58 -19.84 -6.54 2.50
C TYR A 58 -19.20 -6.53 3.89
N VAL A 59 -19.03 -5.34 4.43
CA VAL A 59 -18.59 -5.13 5.81
C VAL A 59 -19.79 -4.72 6.65
N ARG A 60 -19.90 -5.34 7.81
CA ARG A 60 -20.94 -5.06 8.80
C ARG A 60 -20.38 -4.10 9.84
N ASP A 61 -20.98 -2.95 9.97
CA ASP A 61 -20.71 -2.08 11.11
C ASP A 61 -21.61 -2.54 12.28
N MET A 62 -20.98 -3.09 13.31
CA MET A 62 -21.68 -3.61 14.49
C MET A 62 -22.34 -2.50 15.32
N ASN A 63 -21.99 -1.24 15.08
CA ASN A 63 -22.54 -0.09 15.80
C ASN A 63 -23.75 0.56 15.09
N ILE A 64 -24.04 0.14 13.87
CA ILE A 64 -25.10 0.74 13.04
C ILE A 64 -26.21 -0.29 12.79
N VAL A 65 -27.44 0.09 13.11
CA VAL A 65 -28.62 -0.76 12.93
C VAL A 65 -28.97 -0.93 11.45
N THR A 66 -28.80 0.11 10.65
CA THR A 66 -29.10 0.10 9.21
C THR A 66 -27.81 -0.15 8.43
N GLN A 67 -27.67 -1.34 7.88
CA GLN A 67 -26.51 -1.68 7.07
C GLN A 67 -26.60 -1.02 5.71
N SER A 68 -25.48 -0.44 5.27
CA SER A 68 -25.36 0.09 3.93
C SER A 68 -25.28 -1.02 2.90
N THR A 69 -25.89 -0.81 1.75
CA THR A 69 -25.80 -1.71 0.59
C THR A 69 -24.61 -1.38 -0.33
N GLU A 70 -23.86 -0.31 0.00
CA GLU A 70 -22.68 0.05 -0.76
C GLU A 70 -21.56 -0.97 -0.51
N PRO A 71 -20.80 -1.35 -1.55
CA PRO A 71 -19.69 -2.29 -1.39
C PRO A 71 -18.52 -1.65 -0.63
N PRO A 72 -17.73 -2.45 0.09
CA PRO A 72 -16.48 -2.00 0.69
C PRO A 72 -15.41 -1.75 -0.37
N LEU A 73 -14.40 -0.96 -0.01
CA LEU A 73 -13.15 -0.91 -0.75
C LEU A 73 -12.34 -2.17 -0.44
N ILE A 74 -12.00 -2.93 -1.47
CA ILE A 74 -11.21 -4.16 -1.31
C ILE A 74 -9.83 -3.95 -1.91
N ILE A 75 -8.82 -4.29 -1.10
CA ILE A 75 -7.41 -4.14 -1.46
C ILE A 75 -6.71 -5.47 -1.15
N ILE A 76 -5.82 -5.90 -2.01
CA ILE A 76 -4.90 -7.01 -1.75
C ILE A 76 -3.47 -6.58 -2.10
N ASP A 77 -2.56 -6.67 -1.16
CA ASP A 77 -1.15 -6.22 -1.28
C ASP A 77 -1.02 -4.80 -1.86
N GLY A 78 -1.97 -3.92 -1.54
CA GLY A 78 -2.00 -2.55 -2.04
C GLY A 78 -2.70 -2.36 -3.39
N LEU A 79 -3.12 -3.43 -4.06
CA LEU A 79 -3.88 -3.37 -5.30
C LEU A 79 -5.37 -3.29 -5.02
N PHE A 80 -6.04 -2.36 -5.68
CA PHE A 80 -7.48 -2.23 -5.62
C PHE A 80 -8.17 -3.31 -6.48
N ILE A 81 -9.06 -4.08 -5.88
CA ILE A 81 -9.81 -5.12 -6.56
C ILE A 81 -11.19 -4.58 -6.96
N GLN A 82 -11.43 -4.55 -8.25
CA GLN A 82 -12.73 -4.12 -8.80
C GLN A 82 -13.71 -5.28 -8.93
N ASP A 83 -13.26 -6.43 -9.39
CA ASP A 83 -14.07 -7.65 -9.44
C ASP A 83 -13.77 -8.52 -8.22
N GLN A 84 -14.69 -8.51 -7.28
CA GLN A 84 -14.57 -9.28 -6.04
C GLN A 84 -14.54 -10.79 -6.29
N ASN A 85 -15.04 -11.27 -7.42
CA ASN A 85 -15.09 -12.69 -7.73
C ASN A 85 -13.69 -13.30 -7.88
N GLU A 86 -12.69 -12.50 -8.27
CA GLU A 86 -11.29 -12.95 -8.31
C GLU A 86 -10.80 -13.50 -6.97
N LEU A 87 -11.25 -12.90 -5.86
CA LEU A 87 -10.82 -13.31 -4.52
C LEU A 87 -11.52 -14.57 -4.03
N PHE A 88 -12.73 -14.87 -4.53
CA PHE A 88 -13.41 -16.10 -4.12
C PHE A 88 -12.73 -17.36 -4.65
N ASP A 89 -12.01 -17.22 -5.77
CA ASP A 89 -11.22 -18.29 -6.36
C ASP A 89 -9.77 -18.30 -5.85
N TYR A 90 -9.37 -17.27 -5.09
CA TYR A 90 -8.02 -17.16 -4.56
C TYR A 90 -7.80 -18.11 -3.37
N LYS A 91 -6.63 -18.74 -3.34
CA LYS A 91 -6.27 -19.71 -2.29
C LYS A 91 -5.94 -19.00 -0.99
N MET A 92 -6.75 -19.20 0.03
CA MET A 92 -6.57 -18.57 1.34
C MET A 92 -5.31 -19.02 2.09
N GLU A 93 -4.68 -20.14 1.69
CA GLU A 93 -3.39 -20.56 2.23
C GLU A 93 -2.26 -19.54 2.01
N ASN A 94 -2.36 -18.72 0.95
CA ASN A 94 -1.40 -17.67 0.61
C ASN A 94 -1.65 -16.36 1.35
N VAL A 95 -2.82 -16.19 1.96
CA VAL A 95 -3.14 -14.98 2.73
C VAL A 95 -2.54 -15.07 4.13
N TYR A 96 -1.83 -14.03 4.52
CA TYR A 96 -1.26 -13.90 5.86
C TYR A 96 -2.24 -13.22 6.81
N LYS A 97 -2.78 -12.06 6.40
CA LYS A 97 -3.59 -11.22 7.27
C LYS A 97 -4.78 -10.60 6.53
N ILE A 98 -5.90 -10.47 7.23
CA ILE A 98 -7.07 -9.71 6.80
C ILE A 98 -7.27 -8.56 7.78
N SER A 99 -7.33 -7.32 7.28
CA SER A 99 -7.63 -6.14 8.07
C SER A 99 -8.96 -5.56 7.63
N VAL A 100 -9.85 -5.30 8.58
CA VAL A 100 -11.20 -4.80 8.31
C VAL A 100 -11.42 -3.48 9.03
N ILE A 101 -11.85 -2.48 8.28
CA ILE A 101 -12.28 -1.18 8.79
C ILE A 101 -13.77 -1.05 8.47
N PRO A 102 -14.66 -1.17 9.46
CA PRO A 102 -16.08 -0.96 9.25
C PRO A 102 -16.43 0.53 9.18
N GLY A 103 -17.58 0.83 8.60
CA GLY A 103 -18.09 2.19 8.46
C GLY A 103 -17.63 2.89 7.17
N PRO A 104 -18.03 4.14 6.98
CA PRO A 104 -17.73 4.87 5.74
C PRO A 104 -16.23 5.11 5.57
N TYR A 105 -15.72 4.73 4.41
CA TYR A 105 -14.33 4.98 4.00
C TYR A 105 -14.29 5.81 2.72
N PHE A 106 -13.56 6.91 2.75
CA PHE A 106 -13.48 7.86 1.64
C PHE A 106 -12.16 7.71 0.90
N LEU A 107 -12.25 7.44 -0.40
CA LEU A 107 -11.09 7.45 -1.29
C LEU A 107 -11.32 8.50 -2.38
N GLY A 108 -10.72 9.67 -2.23
CA GLY A 108 -11.02 10.83 -3.06
C GLY A 108 -12.51 11.20 -2.98
N PRO A 109 -13.22 11.35 -4.11
CA PRO A 109 -14.63 11.69 -4.13
C PRO A 109 -15.57 10.49 -3.89
N LYS A 110 -15.04 9.28 -3.83
CA LYS A 110 -15.83 8.06 -3.71
C LYS A 110 -15.95 7.61 -2.26
N ASN A 111 -17.17 7.23 -1.88
CA ASN A 111 -17.47 6.65 -0.57
C ASN A 111 -17.68 5.14 -0.70
N PHE A 112 -17.15 4.40 0.27
CA PHE A 112 -17.28 2.96 0.41
C PHE A 112 -17.82 2.62 1.80
N ASN A 113 -18.57 1.52 1.90
CA ASN A 113 -19.02 1.04 3.20
C ASN A 113 -18.00 0.09 3.82
N GLY A 114 -16.91 0.65 4.28
CA GLY A 114 -15.79 -0.06 4.87
C GLY A 114 -14.63 -0.28 3.91
N LEU A 115 -13.54 -0.78 4.49
CA LEU A 115 -12.36 -1.20 3.78
C LEU A 115 -11.94 -2.58 4.25
N VAL A 116 -11.58 -3.45 3.31
CA VAL A 116 -11.00 -4.76 3.58
C VAL A 116 -9.67 -4.85 2.87
N SER A 117 -8.62 -5.09 3.64
CA SER A 117 -7.28 -5.28 3.11
C SER A 117 -6.80 -6.69 3.39
N PHE A 118 -6.45 -7.40 2.33
CA PHE A 118 -5.78 -8.67 2.37
C PHE A 118 -4.28 -8.46 2.20
N THR A 119 -3.49 -9.11 3.01
CA THR A 119 -2.03 -9.14 2.87
C THR A 119 -1.62 -10.59 2.62
N THR A 120 -0.97 -10.85 1.51
CA THR A 120 -0.43 -12.18 1.22
C THR A 120 0.90 -12.40 1.93
N LYS A 121 1.32 -13.66 2.07
CA LYS A 121 2.57 -14.02 2.75
C LYS A 121 3.80 -13.43 2.09
N ASN A 122 3.78 -13.35 0.75
CA ASN A 122 4.92 -12.86 -0.04
C ASN A 122 4.72 -11.43 -0.55
N GLN A 123 3.52 -10.86 -0.38
CA GLN A 123 3.13 -9.56 -0.94
C GLN A 123 3.34 -9.50 -2.46
N ASP A 124 2.96 -10.57 -3.13
CA ASP A 124 3.20 -10.80 -4.55
C ASP A 124 1.92 -11.04 -5.35
N TYR A 125 0.79 -10.59 -4.85
CA TYR A 125 -0.48 -10.74 -5.55
C TYR A 125 -0.44 -10.10 -6.93
N VAL A 126 -0.83 -10.87 -7.92
CA VAL A 126 -1.00 -10.40 -9.30
C VAL A 126 -2.45 -10.63 -9.70
N THR A 127 -3.12 -9.57 -10.18
CA THR A 127 -4.49 -9.72 -10.69
C THR A 127 -4.51 -10.59 -11.94
N PHE A 128 -5.43 -11.53 -11.99
CA PHE A 128 -5.59 -12.43 -13.14
C PHE A 128 -6.31 -11.75 -14.31
N GLN A 129 -7.00 -10.65 -14.07
CA GLN A 129 -7.79 -9.93 -15.07
C GLN A 129 -7.31 -8.48 -15.20
N ALA A 130 -6.14 -8.30 -15.82
CA ALA A 130 -5.75 -6.97 -16.27
C ALA A 130 -6.73 -6.52 -17.36
N GLY A 131 -7.77 -5.80 -16.94
CA GLY A 131 -8.71 -5.17 -17.89
C GLY A 131 -8.00 -4.14 -18.76
N SER A 132 -8.60 -3.79 -19.90
CA SER A 132 -8.06 -2.76 -20.82
C SER A 132 -7.87 -1.38 -20.18
N TYR A 133 -8.36 -1.19 -18.95
CA TYR A 133 -8.24 0.03 -18.15
C TYR A 133 -7.04 0.01 -17.19
N MET A 134 -6.34 -1.13 -17.07
CA MET A 134 -5.15 -1.25 -16.24
C MET A 134 -3.90 -1.03 -17.08
N VAL A 135 -3.00 -0.21 -16.57
CA VAL A 135 -1.69 0.02 -17.16
C VAL A 135 -0.64 -0.46 -16.17
N ASP A 136 0.08 -1.49 -16.54
CA ASP A 136 1.27 -1.92 -15.81
C ASP A 136 2.46 -1.07 -16.28
N THR A 137 3.05 -0.32 -15.37
CA THR A 137 4.20 0.52 -15.67
C THR A 137 5.24 0.44 -14.56
N THR A 138 6.48 0.36 -14.97
CA THR A 138 7.60 0.43 -14.03
C THR A 138 7.91 1.89 -13.71
N VAL A 139 7.62 2.30 -12.49
CA VAL A 139 7.97 3.63 -11.99
C VAL A 139 9.39 3.57 -11.42
N LEU A 140 10.30 4.34 -12.01
CA LEU A 140 11.62 4.53 -11.44
C LEU A 140 11.49 5.31 -10.14
N LYS A 141 11.88 4.68 -9.03
CA LYS A 141 11.96 5.38 -7.75
C LYS A 141 12.97 6.52 -7.84
N PRO A 142 12.69 7.70 -7.27
CA PRO A 142 13.70 8.75 -7.17
C PRO A 142 14.95 8.18 -6.50
N ASN A 143 16.09 8.45 -7.10
CA ASN A 143 17.37 8.05 -6.50
C ASN A 143 17.62 8.96 -5.29
N PHE A 144 17.59 8.41 -4.08
CA PHE A 144 17.78 9.16 -2.84
C PHE A 144 19.24 9.66 -2.66
N HIS A 145 20.18 9.10 -3.43
CA HIS A 145 21.57 9.52 -3.42
C HIS A 145 21.92 10.18 -4.75
N LYS A 146 21.41 11.38 -4.96
CA LYS A 146 21.88 12.21 -6.05
C LYS A 146 23.14 12.95 -5.57
N GLU A 147 24.31 12.45 -5.92
CA GLU A 147 25.55 13.19 -5.76
C GLU A 147 25.55 14.33 -6.79
N TYR A 148 25.50 15.56 -6.30
CA TYR A 148 25.68 16.72 -7.14
C TYR A 148 27.18 16.93 -7.37
N TYR A 149 27.59 16.91 -8.63
CA TYR A 149 28.94 17.20 -8.99
C TYR A 149 29.26 18.65 -8.59
N ASN A 150 30.10 18.80 -7.58
CA ASN A 150 30.60 20.09 -7.12
C ASN A 150 32.12 20.11 -7.29
N PRO A 151 32.63 20.63 -8.42
CA PRO A 151 34.07 20.71 -8.66
C PRO A 151 34.72 21.65 -7.63
N LYS A 152 35.75 21.15 -6.97
CA LYS A 152 36.58 21.94 -6.05
C LYS A 152 37.84 22.38 -6.81
N TYR A 153 38.01 23.65 -6.95
CA TYR A 153 39.20 24.24 -7.60
C TYR A 153 40.30 24.55 -6.56
N ALA A 154 40.60 23.58 -5.70
CA ALA A 154 41.52 23.81 -4.59
C ALA A 154 42.98 23.87 -5.00
N ASN A 155 43.36 23.34 -6.16
CA ASN A 155 44.74 23.28 -6.63
C ASN A 155 44.90 23.94 -7.99
N ALA A 156 46.04 24.61 -8.21
CA ALA A 156 46.34 25.28 -9.46
C ALA A 156 46.34 24.36 -10.70
N VAL A 157 46.49 23.05 -10.49
CA VAL A 157 46.48 22.03 -11.56
C VAL A 157 45.04 21.78 -12.06
N ASP A 158 44.04 22.07 -11.24
CA ASP A 158 42.62 21.87 -11.58
C ASP A 158 42.03 23.06 -12.34
N LEU A 159 42.78 24.15 -12.49
CA LEU A 159 42.39 25.32 -13.26
C LEU A 159 42.57 25.05 -14.76
N LYS A 160 41.72 24.20 -15.30
CA LYS A 160 41.63 24.07 -16.76
C LYS A 160 41.15 25.41 -17.34
N ARG A 161 41.73 25.78 -18.48
CA ARG A 161 41.37 27.01 -19.23
C ARG A 161 39.92 27.07 -19.73
N ILE A 162 39.08 26.12 -19.33
CA ILE A 162 37.69 26.06 -19.73
C ILE A 162 36.86 26.81 -18.69
N PRO A 163 36.19 27.91 -19.08
CA PRO A 163 35.32 28.63 -18.16
C PRO A 163 34.19 27.76 -17.64
N ASP A 164 33.86 27.94 -16.36
CA ASP A 164 32.72 27.27 -15.77
C ASP A 164 31.45 28.07 -16.06
N TYR A 165 30.62 27.58 -16.98
CA TYR A 165 29.38 28.24 -17.40
C TYR A 165 28.16 27.82 -16.59
N ARG A 166 28.31 27.18 -15.45
CA ARG A 166 27.18 26.78 -14.63
C ARG A 166 26.52 28.01 -14.01
N TYR A 167 25.18 28.06 -14.09
CA TYR A 167 24.38 29.06 -13.39
C TYR A 167 24.35 28.85 -11.87
N GLN A 168 24.52 27.62 -11.41
CA GLN A 168 24.52 27.23 -9.99
C GLN A 168 25.87 26.63 -9.63
N LEU A 169 26.67 27.37 -8.85
CA LEU A 169 28.00 26.96 -8.47
C LEU A 169 28.05 26.08 -7.22
N LEU A 170 27.06 26.22 -6.36
CA LEU A 170 26.93 25.42 -5.12
C LEU A 170 25.48 25.04 -4.91
N TRP A 171 25.27 23.79 -4.60
CA TRP A 171 24.02 23.26 -4.05
C TRP A 171 24.34 22.49 -2.79
N ASN A 172 23.85 22.95 -1.63
CA ASN A 172 23.94 22.23 -0.38
C ASN A 172 22.53 22.19 0.25
N PRO A 173 21.82 21.01 0.20
CA PRO A 173 20.48 20.87 0.76
C PRO A 173 20.47 20.90 2.30
N GLU A 174 21.61 20.65 2.93
CA GLU A 174 21.75 20.60 4.40
C GLU A 174 22.84 21.58 4.86
N LEU A 175 22.44 22.79 5.21
CA LEU A 175 23.34 23.82 5.71
C LEU A 175 23.19 23.87 7.24
N ASN A 176 24.14 23.26 7.95
CA ASN A 176 24.21 23.38 9.41
C ASN A 176 24.90 24.68 9.78
N LEU A 177 24.15 25.64 10.30
CA LEU A 177 24.66 26.82 10.93
C LEU A 177 25.11 26.47 12.33
N ALA A 178 26.42 26.45 12.58
CA ALA A 178 26.92 26.36 13.95
C ALA A 178 26.63 27.69 14.65
N GLU A 179 25.99 27.62 15.82
CA GLU A 179 25.89 28.78 16.72
C GLU A 179 27.32 29.20 17.13
N THR A 180 27.65 30.48 16.90
CA THR A 180 28.88 31.12 17.35
C THR A 180 28.73 31.56 18.79
#